data_cfb49895df1084386326c7fafa596411
#
_entry.id   cfb49895df1084386326c7fafa596411
#
_cell.length_a   1.000
_cell.length_b   1.000
_cell.length_c   1.000
_cell.angle_alpha   90.00
_cell.angle_beta   90.00
_cell.angle_gamma   90.00
#
_symmetry.space_group_name_H-M   'P 1'
#
loop_
_entity.id
_entity.type
_entity.pdbx_description
1 polymer ?
#
loop_
_entity_poly.entity_id
_entity_poly.type
_entity_poly.pdbx_seq_one_letter_code
_entity_poly.pdbx_strand_id
1 'polypeptide(L)'
;MKHTALALAMLLVSATAASAEGPRQPLAANEGARGSTVVQNDFWVSTQDRERRRDERRRGIGAILYSNPDLRGERYIIEGEYMRNLGNTGFNDRAQSLQVERGYWIFCSDAEFQGTCRTFGPGEYRRLPRGLDNRISSGRRISENYPYQGRPNWERR
;
A
#
# COMPACT_ATOMS: atom_id res chain seq x y z
N MET A 1 -27.69 15.70 62.65
CA MET A 1 -29.06 16.09 62.82
C MET A 1 -29.60 16.70 61.51
N LYS A 2 -30.74 16.25 61.16
CA LYS A 2 -31.66 16.70 60.08
C LYS A 2 -31.49 15.98 58.74
N HIS A 3 -32.34 15.01 58.64
CA HIS A 3 -32.84 14.33 57.45
C HIS A 3 -33.63 15.30 56.57
N THR A 4 -33.54 15.16 55.24
CA THR A 4 -34.70 15.44 54.39
C THR A 4 -34.61 14.52 53.16
N ALA A 5 -35.59 13.63 53.12
CA ALA A 5 -35.95 12.83 51.96
C ALA A 5 -36.83 13.67 51.00
N LEU A 6 -36.69 13.49 49.71
CA LEU A 6 -37.70 13.76 48.71
C LEU A 6 -37.42 12.92 47.49
N ALA A 7 -38.18 11.94 47.33
CA ALA A 7 -39.36 11.77 46.48
C ALA A 7 -39.03 11.43 45.03
N LEU A 8 -39.27 10.21 44.77
CA LEU A 8 -39.38 9.44 43.53
C LEU A 8 -40.45 10.06 42.60
N ALA A 9 -40.09 10.32 41.36
CA ALA A 9 -41.06 10.51 40.28
C ALA A 9 -40.67 9.60 39.12
N MET A 10 -41.33 8.45 39.05
CA MET A 10 -41.35 7.59 37.86
C MET A 10 -42.17 8.26 36.76
N LEU A 11 -41.55 8.56 35.65
CA LEU A 11 -42.25 8.87 34.39
C LEU A 11 -42.10 7.65 33.49
N LEU A 12 -43.18 6.90 33.38
CA LEU A 12 -43.39 5.84 32.39
C LEU A 12 -43.63 6.53 31.03
N VAL A 13 -42.63 6.45 30.15
CA VAL A 13 -42.82 6.82 28.74
C VAL A 13 -43.12 5.51 27.98
N SER A 14 -44.36 5.37 27.58
CA SER A 14 -44.82 4.31 26.69
C SER A 14 -44.27 4.53 25.29
N ALA A 15 -43.36 3.69 24.85
CA ALA A 15 -42.91 3.66 23.48
C ALA A 15 -43.92 2.88 22.62
N THR A 16 -44.68 3.59 21.82
CA THR A 16 -45.48 3.03 20.73
C THR A 16 -44.53 2.67 19.59
N ALA A 17 -44.38 1.39 19.30
CA ALA A 17 -43.68 0.89 18.14
C ALA A 17 -44.54 1.17 16.88
N ALA A 18 -44.13 2.11 16.06
CA ALA A 18 -44.67 2.31 14.73
C ALA A 18 -43.92 1.34 13.78
N SER A 19 -44.58 0.29 13.37
CA SER A 19 -44.13 -0.59 12.29
C SER A 19 -44.22 0.19 10.97
N ALA A 20 -43.08 0.60 10.43
CA ALA A 20 -42.99 1.11 9.07
C ALA A 20 -42.97 -0.07 8.09
N GLU A 21 -44.10 -0.36 7.49
CA GLU A 21 -44.16 -1.23 6.30
C GLU A 21 -43.47 -0.50 5.15
N GLY A 22 -42.31 -1.02 4.74
CA GLY A 22 -41.62 -0.59 3.53
C GLY A 22 -42.42 -0.99 2.27
N PRO A 23 -42.26 -0.29 1.15
CA PRO A 23 -43.03 -0.56 -0.07
C PRO A 23 -42.69 -1.96 -0.59
N ARG A 24 -43.75 -2.77 -0.75
CA ARG A 24 -43.68 -4.10 -1.36
C ARG A 24 -43.38 -3.94 -2.85
N GLN A 25 -42.23 -4.42 -3.27
CA GLN A 25 -41.91 -4.55 -4.69
C GLN A 25 -42.82 -5.61 -5.34
N PRO A 26 -43.41 -5.32 -6.50
CA PRO A 26 -44.18 -6.32 -7.22
C PRO A 26 -43.25 -7.40 -7.76
N LEU A 27 -43.58 -8.66 -7.46
CA LEU A 27 -42.98 -9.85 -8.08
C LEU A 27 -43.31 -9.81 -9.57
N ALA A 28 -42.32 -9.44 -10.40
CA ALA A 28 -42.42 -9.61 -11.84
C ALA A 28 -42.29 -11.11 -12.14
N ALA A 29 -43.37 -11.64 -12.71
CA ALA A 29 -43.42 -13.00 -13.23
C ALA A 29 -42.35 -13.17 -14.34
N ASN A 30 -41.47 -14.13 -14.13
CA ASN A 30 -40.46 -14.50 -15.13
C ASN A 30 -41.05 -15.59 -16.06
N GLU A 31 -41.63 -15.16 -17.15
CA GLU A 31 -41.95 -16.07 -18.25
C GLU A 31 -40.78 -16.18 -19.23
N GLY A 32 -40.42 -17.41 -19.45
CA GLY A 32 -39.35 -17.96 -20.23
C GLY A 32 -38.90 -17.28 -21.52
N ALA A 33 -37.59 -17.10 -21.58
CA ALA A 33 -36.84 -17.05 -22.81
C ALA A 33 -35.60 -17.91 -22.69
N ARG A 34 -35.63 -19.07 -23.35
CA ARG A 34 -34.43 -19.86 -23.67
C ARG A 34 -33.60 -19.03 -24.63
N GLY A 35 -32.42 -18.61 -24.22
CA GLY A 35 -31.53 -17.91 -25.12
C GLY A 35 -30.27 -17.46 -24.41
N SER A 36 -29.19 -18.14 -24.67
CA SER A 36 -27.78 -17.71 -24.52
C SER A 36 -27.46 -16.89 -23.26
N THR A 37 -26.95 -17.59 -22.28
CA THR A 37 -26.20 -16.93 -21.17
C THR A 37 -24.88 -16.41 -21.72
N VAL A 38 -24.92 -15.28 -22.39
CA VAL A 38 -23.72 -14.45 -22.58
C VAL A 38 -23.44 -13.86 -21.21
N VAL A 39 -22.40 -14.37 -20.58
CA VAL A 39 -21.85 -13.81 -19.33
C VAL A 39 -21.34 -12.40 -19.62
N GLN A 40 -22.21 -11.42 -19.54
CA GLN A 40 -21.88 -9.98 -19.63
C GLN A 40 -21.38 -9.45 -18.28
N ASN A 41 -20.56 -10.22 -17.55
CA ASN A 41 -20.06 -9.78 -16.24
C ASN A 41 -18.72 -9.06 -16.27
N ASP A 42 -18.08 -8.90 -17.42
CA ASP A 42 -16.73 -8.35 -17.47
C ASP A 42 -16.64 -6.86 -17.81
N PHE A 43 -17.76 -6.19 -18.07
CA PHE A 43 -17.70 -4.82 -18.58
C PHE A 43 -17.87 -3.71 -17.52
N TRP A 44 -18.31 -4.03 -16.30
CA TRP A 44 -18.54 -3.04 -15.25
C TRP A 44 -17.58 -3.15 -14.08
N VAL A 45 -16.31 -3.38 -14.35
CA VAL A 45 -15.30 -3.04 -13.34
C VAL A 45 -15.29 -1.52 -13.24
N SER A 46 -15.92 -1.01 -12.19
CA SER A 46 -16.06 0.43 -11.99
C SER A 46 -14.67 1.09 -11.97
N THR A 47 -14.61 2.35 -12.36
CA THR A 47 -13.36 3.14 -12.26
C THR A 47 -12.81 3.07 -10.84
N GLN A 48 -13.68 3.03 -9.85
CA GLN A 48 -13.34 2.88 -8.43
C GLN A 48 -12.68 1.53 -8.12
N ASP A 49 -13.13 0.42 -8.72
CA ASP A 49 -12.49 -0.88 -8.53
C ASP A 49 -11.10 -0.94 -9.18
N ARG A 50 -10.93 -0.26 -10.31
CA ARG A 50 -9.61 -0.12 -10.96
C ARG A 50 -8.67 0.73 -10.12
N GLU A 51 -9.15 1.80 -9.54
CA GLU A 51 -8.38 2.67 -8.64
C GLU A 51 -8.05 1.92 -7.36
N ARG A 52 -9.01 1.24 -6.74
CA ARG A 52 -8.79 0.40 -5.56
C ARG A 52 -7.72 -0.67 -5.82
N ARG A 53 -7.80 -1.40 -6.93
CA ARG A 53 -6.80 -2.42 -7.31
C ARG A 53 -5.42 -1.81 -7.58
N ARG A 54 -5.37 -0.58 -8.12
CA ARG A 54 -4.11 0.16 -8.28
C ARG A 54 -3.54 0.56 -6.93
N ASP A 55 -4.36 1.03 -6.01
CA ASP A 55 -3.95 1.39 -4.66
C ASP A 55 -3.55 0.18 -3.84
N GLU A 56 -4.26 -0.95 -3.96
CA GLU A 56 -3.87 -2.21 -3.33
C GLU A 56 -2.52 -2.72 -3.85
N ARG A 57 -2.30 -2.65 -5.16
CA ARG A 57 -1.00 -2.98 -5.76
C ARG A 57 0.09 -2.00 -5.29
N ARG A 58 -0.19 -0.71 -5.26
CA ARG A 58 0.75 0.29 -4.71
C ARG A 58 1.02 0.07 -3.23
N ARG A 59 0.05 -0.39 -2.46
CA ARG A 59 0.23 -0.74 -1.04
C ARG A 59 1.17 -1.92 -0.83
N GLY A 60 1.31 -2.81 -1.80
CA GLY A 60 2.28 -3.91 -1.80
C GLY A 60 3.69 -3.49 -2.22
N ILE A 61 3.84 -2.41 -3.00
CA ILE A 61 5.13 -1.96 -3.50
C ILE A 61 5.88 -1.25 -2.37
N GLY A 62 7.05 -1.77 -2.04
CA GLY A 62 7.94 -1.17 -1.05
C GLY A 62 8.88 -0.16 -1.68
N ALA A 63 9.56 -0.56 -2.75
CA ALA A 63 10.50 0.27 -3.48
C ALA A 63 10.59 -0.17 -4.96
N ILE A 64 11.05 0.73 -5.81
CA ILE A 64 11.27 0.49 -7.24
C ILE A 64 12.69 0.93 -7.59
N LEU A 65 13.47 0.03 -8.16
CA LEU A 65 14.78 0.33 -8.70
C LEU A 65 14.67 0.60 -10.20
N TYR A 66 15.44 1.55 -10.72
CA TYR A 66 15.48 1.91 -12.14
C TYR A 66 16.89 1.82 -12.69
N SER A 67 17.03 1.30 -13.91
CA SER A 67 18.33 1.10 -14.55
C SER A 67 19.01 2.38 -15.03
N ASN A 68 18.28 3.48 -15.14
CA ASN A 68 18.82 4.78 -15.56
C ASN A 68 18.55 5.85 -14.50
N PRO A 69 19.27 6.97 -14.53
CA PRO A 69 18.96 8.12 -13.72
C PRO A 69 17.54 8.68 -14.00
N ASP A 70 17.06 9.53 -13.11
CA ASP A 70 15.79 10.24 -13.25
C ASP A 70 14.56 9.32 -13.35
N LEU A 71 14.61 8.15 -12.67
CA LEU A 71 13.53 7.15 -12.61
C LEU A 71 13.14 6.62 -14.00
N ARG A 72 14.12 6.38 -14.85
CA ARG A 72 13.94 5.93 -16.23
C ARG A 72 14.53 4.54 -16.46
N GLY A 73 14.25 4.01 -17.66
CA GLY A 73 14.75 2.72 -18.10
C GLY A 73 13.95 1.54 -17.57
N GLU A 74 14.60 0.40 -17.49
CA GLU A 74 14.01 -0.80 -16.91
C GLU A 74 13.79 -0.61 -15.41
N ARG A 75 12.75 -1.24 -14.88
CA ARG A 75 12.42 -1.17 -13.47
C ARG A 75 12.32 -2.54 -12.83
N TYR A 76 12.80 -2.63 -11.61
CA TYR A 76 12.61 -3.78 -10.74
C TYR A 76 11.77 -3.37 -9.54
N ILE A 77 10.60 -3.99 -9.39
CA ILE A 77 9.63 -3.67 -8.33
C ILE A 77 9.86 -4.63 -7.17
N ILE A 78 10.03 -4.07 -5.97
CA ILE A 78 10.17 -4.82 -4.74
C ILE A 78 8.83 -4.80 -4.02
N GLU A 79 8.08 -5.90 -4.09
CA GLU A 79 6.76 -6.03 -3.48
C GLU A 79 6.81 -6.55 -2.04
N GLY A 80 7.88 -7.21 -1.66
CA GLY A 80 8.10 -7.78 -0.33
C GLY A 80 8.82 -6.85 0.63
N GLU A 81 9.19 -7.37 1.77
CA GLU A 81 9.94 -6.63 2.79
C GLU A 81 11.46 -6.73 2.63
N TYR A 82 11.94 -7.63 1.81
CA TYR A 82 13.36 -7.82 1.55
C TYR A 82 13.62 -8.47 0.20
N MET A 83 14.80 -8.23 -0.28
CA MET A 83 15.38 -8.83 -1.47
C MET A 83 16.85 -9.14 -1.14
N ARG A 84 17.13 -10.41 -0.86
CA ARG A 84 18.46 -10.86 -0.40
C ARG A 84 19.53 -10.83 -1.47
N ASN A 85 19.14 -11.11 -2.71
CA ASN A 85 20.06 -11.20 -3.82
C ASN A 85 19.35 -10.87 -5.15
N LEU A 86 19.84 -9.87 -5.87
CA LEU A 86 19.41 -9.51 -7.21
C LEU A 86 20.06 -10.36 -8.31
N GLY A 87 21.06 -11.19 -7.96
CA GLY A 87 21.86 -11.94 -8.94
C GLY A 87 21.05 -12.77 -9.93
N ASN A 88 19.92 -13.31 -9.49
CA ASN A 88 19.06 -14.16 -10.33
C ASN A 88 17.92 -13.41 -11.03
N THR A 89 17.87 -12.08 -10.91
CA THR A 89 16.76 -11.27 -11.44
C THR A 89 17.06 -10.58 -12.76
N GLY A 90 18.32 -10.61 -13.20
CA GLY A 90 18.82 -9.83 -14.34
C GLY A 90 18.96 -8.33 -14.05
N PHE A 91 18.72 -7.89 -12.78
CA PHE A 91 18.79 -6.49 -12.39
C PHE A 91 19.97 -6.18 -11.43
N ASN A 92 20.81 -7.17 -11.12
CA ASN A 92 21.98 -6.98 -10.28
C ASN A 92 22.92 -5.94 -10.85
N ASP A 93 23.41 -5.03 -10.02
CA ASP A 93 24.38 -4.00 -10.38
C ASP A 93 23.93 -3.07 -11.53
N ARG A 94 22.64 -2.89 -11.69
CA ARG A 94 22.07 -2.08 -12.78
C ARG A 94 21.30 -0.85 -12.31
N ALA A 95 21.02 -0.74 -11.01
CA ALA A 95 20.24 0.37 -10.49
C ALA A 95 21.04 1.68 -10.46
N GLN A 96 20.48 2.74 -11.03
CA GLN A 96 21.03 4.10 -11.03
C GLN A 96 20.13 5.10 -10.33
N SER A 97 18.84 4.81 -10.20
CA SER A 97 17.88 5.59 -9.45
C SER A 97 16.88 4.69 -8.74
N LEU A 98 16.15 5.25 -7.79
CA LEU A 98 15.31 4.49 -6.87
C LEU A 98 14.11 5.35 -6.45
N GLN A 99 12.97 4.72 -6.30
CA GLN A 99 11.79 5.28 -5.66
C GLN A 99 11.38 4.41 -4.49
N VAL A 100 11.22 4.99 -3.31
CA VAL A 100 10.67 4.33 -2.13
C VAL A 100 9.23 4.78 -1.97
N GLU A 101 8.29 3.86 -2.13
CA GLU A 101 6.87 4.15 -2.02
C GLU A 101 6.44 4.23 -0.56
N ARG A 102 6.98 3.35 0.29
CA ARG A 102 6.63 3.33 1.72
C ARG A 102 7.72 2.73 2.60
N GLY A 103 7.77 3.27 3.82
CA GLY A 103 8.69 2.82 4.86
C GLY A 103 10.13 3.25 4.57
N TYR A 104 11.03 2.76 5.39
CA TYR A 104 12.45 2.97 5.22
C TYR A 104 13.09 1.70 4.69
N TRP A 105 14.04 1.87 3.79
CA TRP A 105 14.75 0.77 3.15
C TRP A 105 16.24 0.94 3.30
N ILE A 106 16.95 -0.15 3.55
CA ILE A 106 18.40 -0.20 3.42
C ILE A 106 18.72 -0.98 2.16
N PHE A 107 19.55 -0.40 1.30
CA PHE A 107 20.10 -1.06 0.12
C PHE A 107 21.59 -1.22 0.27
N CYS A 108 22.13 -2.35 -0.18
CA CYS A 108 23.52 -2.75 -0.03
C CYS A 108 24.12 -3.17 -1.38
N SER A 109 25.44 -2.95 -1.50
CA SER A 109 26.19 -3.30 -2.71
C SER A 109 26.38 -4.79 -2.91
N ASP A 110 26.30 -5.58 -1.85
CA ASP A 110 26.53 -7.03 -1.90
C ASP A 110 25.25 -7.78 -1.51
N ALA A 111 25.15 -9.04 -1.89
CA ALA A 111 24.07 -9.92 -1.48
C ALA A 111 24.01 -10.06 0.05
N GLU A 112 22.89 -10.56 0.58
CA GLU A 112 22.68 -10.82 2.01
C GLU A 112 22.90 -9.59 2.91
N PHE A 113 22.60 -8.39 2.37
CA PHE A 113 22.68 -7.11 3.09
C PHE A 113 24.10 -6.76 3.56
N GLN A 114 25.10 -7.10 2.75
CA GLN A 114 26.50 -6.85 3.02
C GLN A 114 27.05 -5.71 2.16
N GLY A 115 28.32 -5.35 2.41
CA GLY A 115 29.03 -4.32 1.67
C GLY A 115 28.68 -2.90 2.07
N THR A 116 28.66 -2.01 1.08
CA THR A 116 28.29 -0.61 1.31
C THR A 116 26.78 -0.48 1.35
N CYS A 117 26.23 -0.16 2.52
CA CYS A 117 24.79 0.00 2.71
C CYS A 117 24.39 1.45 2.94
N ARG A 118 23.21 1.83 2.43
CA ARG A 118 22.59 3.15 2.64
C ARG A 118 21.10 3.01 2.91
N THR A 119 20.58 3.87 3.76
CA THR A 119 19.15 3.93 4.09
C THR A 119 18.46 5.01 3.27
N PHE A 120 17.25 4.69 2.82
CA PHE A 120 16.39 5.54 2.03
C PHE A 120 14.99 5.58 2.67
N GLY A 121 14.47 6.77 2.89
CA GLY A 121 13.08 6.98 3.29
C GLY A 121 12.13 7.07 2.09
N PRO A 122 10.83 7.26 2.32
CA PRO A 122 9.87 7.48 1.24
C PRO A 122 10.27 8.68 0.37
N GLY A 123 10.26 8.49 -0.95
CA GLY A 123 10.60 9.55 -1.91
C GLY A 123 11.30 9.05 -3.15
N GLU A 124 11.62 10.00 -4.04
CA GLU A 124 12.31 9.78 -5.31
C GLU A 124 13.79 10.13 -5.19
N TYR A 125 14.64 9.23 -5.61
CA TYR A 125 16.09 9.36 -5.63
C TYR A 125 16.59 9.25 -7.06
N ARG A 126 16.63 10.38 -7.74
CA ARG A 126 16.92 10.48 -9.17
C ARG A 126 18.32 10.02 -9.57
N ARG A 127 19.24 9.99 -8.60
CA ARG A 127 20.59 9.41 -8.74
C ARG A 127 20.97 8.72 -7.43
N LEU A 128 21.50 7.54 -7.56
CA LEU A 128 22.08 6.82 -6.43
C LEU A 128 23.46 7.37 -6.06
N PRO A 129 23.85 7.28 -4.78
CA PRO A 129 25.20 7.65 -4.34
C PRO A 129 26.23 6.69 -4.93
N ARG A 130 27.46 7.16 -5.15
CA ARG A 130 28.54 6.41 -5.81
C ARG A 130 28.76 4.97 -5.30
N GLY A 131 28.54 4.72 -4.00
CA GLY A 131 28.68 3.39 -3.42
C GLY A 131 27.57 2.39 -3.78
N LEU A 132 26.47 2.86 -4.37
CA LEU A 132 25.32 2.05 -4.77
C LEU A 132 24.92 2.22 -6.23
N ASP A 133 25.44 3.23 -6.92
CA ASP A 133 25.22 3.45 -8.34
C ASP A 133 25.79 2.28 -9.15
N ASN A 134 24.91 1.56 -9.87
CA ASN A 134 25.23 0.30 -10.56
C ASN A 134 25.87 -0.78 -9.65
N ARG A 135 25.43 -0.83 -8.39
CA ARG A 135 26.01 -1.75 -7.39
C ARG A 135 25.02 -2.35 -6.42
N ILE A 136 23.74 -2.06 -6.54
CA ILE A 136 22.76 -2.64 -5.63
C ILE A 136 22.60 -4.13 -5.94
N SER A 137 22.86 -4.96 -4.93
CA SER A 137 22.68 -6.41 -4.98
C SER A 137 21.67 -6.93 -3.96
N SER A 138 21.36 -6.16 -2.91
CA SER A 138 20.35 -6.54 -1.92
C SER A 138 19.67 -5.33 -1.29
N GLY A 139 18.51 -5.54 -0.68
CA GLY A 139 17.79 -4.53 0.05
C GLY A 139 16.74 -5.12 0.98
N ARG A 140 16.44 -4.42 2.05
CA ARG A 140 15.37 -4.79 2.98
C ARG A 140 14.68 -3.57 3.56
N ARG A 141 13.43 -3.76 3.92
CA ARG A 141 12.70 -2.78 4.71
C ARG A 141 13.24 -2.75 6.13
N ILE A 142 13.30 -1.58 6.72
CA ILE A 142 13.66 -1.35 8.12
C ILE A 142 12.54 -0.59 8.81
N SER A 143 12.49 -0.69 10.14
CA SER A 143 11.49 0.08 10.90
C SER A 143 11.78 1.57 10.80
N GLU A 144 10.77 2.41 10.92
CA GLU A 144 10.89 3.86 10.97
C GLU A 144 11.76 4.33 12.15
N ASN A 145 11.88 3.49 13.17
CA ASN A 145 12.69 3.73 14.37
C ASN A 145 14.13 3.21 14.27
N TYR A 146 14.54 2.69 13.11
CA TYR A 146 15.94 2.32 12.91
C TYR A 146 16.81 3.58 13.04
N PRO A 147 18.06 3.50 13.60
CA PRO A 147 18.83 4.65 14.12
C PRO A 147 19.11 5.77 13.12
N TYR A 148 18.40 5.80 12.07
CA TYR A 148 18.44 6.79 11.03
C TYR A 148 17.46 7.92 11.36
N GLN A 149 17.85 8.78 12.30
CA GLN A 149 17.15 10.03 12.53
C GLN A 149 17.78 11.11 11.62
N GLY A 150 17.25 11.27 10.43
CA GLY A 150 17.66 12.36 9.57
C GLY A 150 17.79 11.97 8.10
N ARG A 151 17.84 12.99 7.24
CA ARG A 151 18.11 12.82 5.83
C ARG A 151 19.43 12.11 5.61
N PRO A 152 19.53 11.16 4.69
CA PRO A 152 20.80 10.55 4.33
C PRO A 152 21.86 11.62 4.07
N ASN A 153 23.09 11.41 4.55
CA ASN A 153 24.15 12.42 4.44
C ASN A 153 24.44 12.91 3.01
N TRP A 154 24.00 12.16 2.00
CA TRP A 154 24.17 12.50 0.58
C TRP A 154 23.07 13.45 0.04
N GLU A 155 21.93 13.64 0.77
CA GLU A 155 20.92 14.64 0.42
C GLU A 155 21.30 16.06 0.88
N ARG A 156 22.40 16.21 1.61
CA ARG A 156 22.86 17.49 2.17
C ARG A 156 23.86 18.24 1.27
N ARG A 157 23.95 17.91 0.00
CA ARG A 157 24.82 18.64 -0.92
C ARG A 157 24.03 19.41 -1.95
#